data_72e408640cf1a13ee1ffb9da1aa95729
#
_entry.id   72e408640cf1a13ee1ffb9da1aa95729
#
_cell.length_a   1.000
_cell.length_b   1.000
_cell.length_c   1.000
_cell.angle_alpha   90.00
_cell.angle_beta   90.00
_cell.angle_gamma   90.00
#
_symmetry.space_group_name_H-M   'P 1'
#
loop_
_entity.id
_entity.type
_entity.pdbx_description
1 polymer ?
#
loop_
_entity_poly.entity_id
_entity_poly.type
_entity_poly.pdbx_seq_one_letter_code
_entity_poly.pdbx_strand_id
1 'polypeptide(L)'
;MYSLHGCFALLTRERRARSVGRMSFLGKGVLAFWADVEASGEADYVDWHNREHMPERCAVPGFLRGRRYVAVSAAPKYFMMYETETLATLASPAYVERLNHPTPWTRKCLALFRNSNRTACRTTMSVGGGIGGALATIRLGPAVGHEAALRRWLTEEALPKLLERLGMTAAHLCEADVGTTTVKTAEKEIRDKPDEVARWVVIVEGSDAGIVGRACREALDASTLESHGAEPGAITGIYALHHVL
;
A
#
# COMPACT_ATOMS: atom_id res chain seq x y z
N MET A 1 -31.69 -42.25 11.43
CA MET A 1 -31.47 -41.21 10.37
C MET A 1 -31.12 -39.91 11.08
N TYR A 2 -29.86 -39.71 11.46
CA TYR A 2 -29.39 -38.51 12.20
C TYR A 2 -28.89 -37.44 11.21
N SER A 3 -29.44 -36.24 11.34
CA SER A 3 -29.24 -35.09 10.44
C SER A 3 -27.83 -34.53 10.53
N LEU A 4 -27.07 -34.60 9.44
CA LEU A 4 -25.72 -34.06 9.28
C LEU A 4 -25.69 -32.52 9.01
N HIS A 5 -26.81 -31.82 9.15
CA HIS A 5 -26.93 -30.42 8.77
C HIS A 5 -26.50 -29.39 9.85
N GLY A 6 -26.35 -29.84 11.11
CA GLY A 6 -25.99 -28.94 12.22
C GLY A 6 -24.49 -28.63 12.37
N CYS A 7 -23.64 -29.50 11.86
CA CYS A 7 -22.19 -29.39 12.11
C CYS A 7 -21.45 -28.45 11.14
N PHE A 8 -21.99 -28.24 9.92
CA PHE A 8 -21.38 -27.39 8.90
C PHE A 8 -21.53 -25.88 9.19
N ALA A 9 -22.63 -25.48 9.80
CA ALA A 9 -22.92 -24.06 10.09
C ALA A 9 -22.08 -23.52 11.25
N LEU A 10 -21.74 -24.33 12.23
CA LEU A 10 -20.89 -23.95 13.37
C LEU A 10 -19.41 -23.82 12.98
N LEU A 11 -18.91 -24.72 12.12
CA LEU A 11 -17.52 -24.67 11.62
C LEU A 11 -17.25 -23.45 10.73
N THR A 12 -18.25 -22.96 9.99
CA THR A 12 -18.12 -21.76 9.17
C THR A 12 -18.11 -20.48 9.99
N ARG A 13 -18.85 -20.41 11.10
CA ARG A 13 -18.90 -19.24 11.98
C ARG A 13 -17.62 -19.07 12.81
N GLU A 14 -17.05 -20.15 13.32
CA GLU A 14 -15.76 -20.12 14.05
C GLU A 14 -14.56 -19.84 13.16
N ARG A 15 -14.56 -20.29 11.90
CA ARG A 15 -13.51 -19.93 10.94
C ARG A 15 -13.54 -18.45 10.57
N ARG A 16 -14.73 -17.82 10.45
CA ARG A 16 -14.86 -16.37 10.21
C ARG A 16 -14.31 -15.54 11.36
N ALA A 17 -14.58 -15.91 12.62
CA ALA A 17 -14.08 -15.18 13.80
C ALA A 17 -12.53 -15.24 13.94
N ARG A 18 -11.87 -16.30 13.45
CA ARG A 18 -10.41 -16.48 13.54
C ARG A 18 -9.64 -15.73 12.44
N SER A 19 -10.26 -15.29 11.35
CA SER A 19 -9.58 -14.58 10.27
C SER A 19 -9.37 -13.08 10.54
N VAL A 20 -10.14 -12.50 11.45
CA VAL A 20 -10.09 -11.05 11.78
C VAL A 20 -8.81 -10.65 12.55
N GLY A 21 -8.05 -11.58 13.07
CA GLY A 21 -6.85 -11.31 13.88
C GLY A 21 -5.50 -11.54 13.20
N ARG A 22 -5.44 -12.00 11.95
CA ARG A 22 -4.17 -12.18 11.24
C ARG A 22 -3.81 -10.93 10.47
N MET A 23 -2.71 -10.30 10.85
CA MET A 23 -2.14 -9.19 10.07
C MET A 23 -1.69 -9.71 8.70
N SER A 24 -2.14 -9.04 7.64
CA SER A 24 -1.76 -9.35 6.27
C SER A 24 -0.41 -8.73 5.91
N PHE A 25 -0.09 -7.55 6.46
CA PHE A 25 1.25 -7.00 6.40
C PHE A 25 2.18 -7.71 7.38
N LEU A 26 3.43 -7.93 6.95
CA LEU A 26 4.44 -8.65 7.74
C LEU A 26 4.99 -7.81 8.88
N GLY A 27 4.84 -6.48 8.83
CA GLY A 27 5.35 -5.56 9.83
C GLY A 27 4.49 -4.32 10.04
N LYS A 28 5.05 -3.34 10.74
CA LYS A 28 4.36 -2.10 11.15
C LYS A 28 4.77 -0.86 10.36
N GLY A 29 5.81 -0.95 9.53
CA GLY A 29 6.22 0.11 8.63
C GLY A 29 5.88 -0.23 7.18
N VAL A 30 5.50 0.77 6.41
CA VAL A 30 5.25 0.66 4.97
C VAL A 30 5.85 1.86 4.27
N LEU A 31 6.65 1.61 3.24
CA LEU A 31 7.00 2.61 2.25
C LEU A 31 6.04 2.45 1.07
N ALA A 32 5.18 3.42 0.85
CA ALA A 32 4.28 3.48 -0.29
C ALA A 32 4.84 4.47 -1.33
N PHE A 33 5.00 4.03 -2.56
CA PHE A 33 5.61 4.83 -3.61
C PHE A 33 4.86 4.70 -4.93
N TRP A 34 4.41 5.82 -5.46
CA TRP A 34 3.78 5.93 -6.78
C TRP A 34 4.69 6.70 -7.71
N ALA A 35 4.79 6.28 -8.97
CA ALA A 35 5.50 7.01 -10.00
C ALA A 35 5.03 6.60 -11.40
N ASP A 36 5.15 7.53 -12.33
CA ASP A 36 5.26 7.23 -13.75
C ASP A 36 6.73 7.00 -14.10
N VAL A 37 6.97 6.27 -15.17
CA VAL A 37 8.29 6.06 -15.76
C VAL A 37 8.22 6.45 -17.23
N GLU A 38 9.21 7.17 -17.72
CA GLU A 38 9.28 7.53 -19.13
C GLU A 38 9.24 6.28 -20.01
N ALA A 39 8.38 6.30 -21.04
CA ALA A 39 8.16 5.16 -21.91
C ALA A 39 9.44 4.64 -22.60
N SER A 40 10.37 5.54 -22.91
CA SER A 40 11.66 5.21 -23.54
C SER A 40 12.56 4.32 -22.68
N GLY A 41 12.39 4.33 -21.35
CA GLY A 41 13.21 3.55 -20.42
C GLY A 41 12.42 2.52 -19.61
N GLU A 42 11.15 2.31 -19.93
CA GLU A 42 10.27 1.47 -19.12
C GLU A 42 10.74 0.00 -19.03
N ALA A 43 11.19 -0.58 -20.12
CA ALA A 43 11.70 -1.96 -20.12
C ALA A 43 12.95 -2.10 -19.22
N ASP A 44 13.86 -1.14 -19.29
CA ASP A 44 15.07 -1.09 -18.46
C ASP A 44 14.72 -0.90 -16.97
N TYR A 45 13.74 -0.02 -16.69
CA TYR A 45 13.19 0.14 -15.33
C TYR A 45 12.63 -1.16 -14.77
N VAL A 46 11.85 -1.92 -15.56
CA VAL A 46 11.25 -3.17 -15.09
C VAL A 46 12.35 -4.20 -14.77
N ASP A 47 13.35 -4.32 -15.63
CA ASP A 47 14.49 -5.24 -15.44
C ASP A 47 15.34 -4.84 -14.23
N TRP A 48 15.72 -3.56 -14.11
CA TRP A 48 16.42 -3.00 -12.95
C TRP A 48 15.68 -3.25 -11.64
N HIS A 49 14.38 -2.96 -11.61
CA HIS A 49 13.58 -3.09 -10.40
C HIS A 49 13.47 -4.54 -9.93
N ASN A 50 13.45 -5.52 -10.88
CA ASN A 50 13.39 -6.94 -10.55
C ASN A 50 14.74 -7.49 -10.09
N ARG A 51 15.84 -7.09 -10.77
CA ARG A 51 17.14 -7.73 -10.61
C ARG A 51 18.07 -7.02 -9.65
N GLU A 52 17.89 -5.73 -9.45
CA GLU A 52 18.74 -4.91 -8.59
C GLU A 52 17.96 -4.23 -7.47
N HIS A 53 17.03 -3.33 -7.80
CA HIS A 53 16.47 -2.41 -6.80
C HIS A 53 15.66 -3.12 -5.72
N MET A 54 14.71 -3.98 -6.09
CA MET A 54 13.89 -4.67 -5.10
C MET A 54 14.73 -5.65 -4.25
N PRO A 55 15.63 -6.48 -4.81
CA PRO A 55 16.57 -7.28 -4.03
C PRO A 55 17.43 -6.45 -3.06
N GLU A 56 17.99 -5.33 -3.52
CA GLU A 56 18.77 -4.45 -2.66
C GLU A 56 17.98 -3.90 -1.48
N ARG A 57 16.72 -3.50 -1.70
CA ARG A 57 15.85 -2.98 -0.64
C ARG A 57 15.49 -4.09 0.34
N CYS A 58 15.10 -5.26 -0.15
CA CYS A 58 14.75 -6.41 0.70
C CYS A 58 15.96 -6.99 1.44
N ALA A 59 17.19 -6.72 1.01
CA ALA A 59 18.41 -7.09 1.73
C ALA A 59 18.75 -6.14 2.89
N VAL A 60 18.12 -4.97 3.01
CA VAL A 60 18.32 -4.07 4.14
C VAL A 60 17.67 -4.67 5.40
N PRO A 61 18.38 -4.77 6.53
CA PRO A 61 17.80 -5.30 7.75
C PRO A 61 16.50 -4.61 8.15
N GLY A 62 15.47 -5.41 8.41
CA GLY A 62 14.14 -4.95 8.76
C GLY A 62 13.20 -4.71 7.58
N PHE A 63 13.65 -4.84 6.32
CA PHE A 63 12.76 -4.97 5.18
C PHE A 63 12.27 -6.42 5.08
N LEU A 64 10.97 -6.61 4.88
CA LEU A 64 10.31 -7.91 4.98
C LEU A 64 9.74 -8.39 3.66
N ARG A 65 9.29 -7.48 2.80
CA ARG A 65 8.71 -7.77 1.49
C ARG A 65 8.66 -6.53 0.62
N GLY A 66 8.94 -6.71 -0.68
CA GLY A 66 8.74 -5.70 -1.71
C GLY A 66 7.66 -6.15 -2.70
N ARG A 67 6.81 -5.21 -3.14
CA ARG A 67 5.77 -5.47 -4.14
C ARG A 67 5.69 -4.34 -5.15
N ARG A 68 5.53 -4.67 -6.44
CA ARG A 68 5.25 -3.70 -7.51
C ARG A 68 3.95 -4.07 -8.21
N TYR A 69 3.18 -3.04 -8.48
CA TYR A 69 1.89 -3.11 -9.15
C TYR A 69 1.87 -2.17 -10.35
N VAL A 70 1.02 -2.49 -11.34
CA VAL A 70 0.80 -1.67 -12.55
C VAL A 70 -0.66 -1.23 -12.59
N ALA A 71 -0.89 0.02 -12.99
CA ALA A 71 -2.21 0.63 -13.08
C ALA A 71 -3.13 -0.14 -14.03
N VAL A 72 -4.32 -0.44 -13.53
CA VAL A 72 -5.48 -0.86 -14.32
C VAL A 72 -6.41 0.33 -14.55
N SER A 73 -6.62 1.13 -13.49
CA SER A 73 -7.37 2.39 -13.53
C SER A 73 -6.77 3.30 -12.48
N ALA A 74 -5.64 3.91 -12.80
CA ALA A 74 -4.89 4.76 -11.87
C ALA A 74 -3.88 5.67 -12.59
N ALA A 75 -3.46 6.69 -11.88
CA ALA A 75 -2.26 7.48 -12.13
C ALA A 75 -1.61 7.82 -10.77
N PRO A 76 -0.28 7.73 -10.66
CA PRO A 76 0.73 7.26 -11.65
C PRO A 76 0.61 5.79 -12.02
N LYS A 77 1.32 5.37 -13.10
CA LYS A 77 1.27 4.01 -13.67
C LYS A 77 1.75 2.91 -12.72
N TYR A 78 2.78 3.18 -11.93
CA TYR A 78 3.35 2.21 -11.01
C TYR A 78 3.01 2.55 -9.56
N PHE A 79 2.68 1.51 -8.80
CA PHE A 79 2.66 1.55 -7.35
C PHE A 79 3.62 0.49 -6.81
N MET A 80 4.54 0.92 -5.98
CA MET A 80 5.50 0.06 -5.28
C MET A 80 5.31 0.20 -3.79
N MET A 81 5.40 -0.91 -3.07
CA MET A 81 5.38 -0.85 -1.61
C MET A 81 6.41 -1.81 -1.02
N TYR A 82 6.99 -1.38 0.10
CA TYR A 82 7.88 -2.20 0.90
C TYR A 82 7.34 -2.25 2.32
N GLU A 83 7.22 -3.47 2.83
CA GLU A 83 6.83 -3.72 4.21
C GLU A 83 8.10 -3.85 5.04
N THR A 84 8.09 -3.21 6.20
CA THR A 84 9.23 -3.20 7.13
C THR A 84 8.75 -3.56 8.53
N GLU A 85 9.66 -4.10 9.36
CA GLU A 85 9.36 -4.46 10.74
C GLU A 85 8.71 -3.29 11.48
N THR A 86 9.30 -2.12 11.36
CA THR A 86 8.80 -0.89 11.97
C THR A 86 8.98 0.30 11.04
N LEU A 87 8.30 1.39 11.32
CA LEU A 87 8.52 2.66 10.64
C LEU A 87 9.99 3.13 10.76
N ALA A 88 10.64 2.91 11.91
CA ALA A 88 12.01 3.31 12.15
C ALA A 88 13.01 2.64 11.19
N THR A 89 12.69 1.47 10.65
CA THR A 89 13.48 0.82 9.60
C THR A 89 13.70 1.73 8.40
N LEU A 90 12.70 2.55 8.04
CA LEU A 90 12.76 3.48 6.90
C LEU A 90 13.62 4.74 7.17
N ALA A 91 14.14 4.88 8.38
CA ALA A 91 15.11 5.90 8.77
C ALA A 91 16.39 5.27 9.35
N SER A 92 16.56 3.95 9.24
CA SER A 92 17.73 3.25 9.77
C SER A 92 19.01 3.66 9.03
N PRO A 93 20.16 3.68 9.73
CA PRO A 93 21.45 3.98 9.09
C PRO A 93 21.72 3.12 7.86
N ALA A 94 21.42 1.81 7.92
CA ALA A 94 21.64 0.88 6.81
C ALA A 94 20.79 1.24 5.59
N TYR A 95 19.53 1.68 5.79
CA TYR A 95 18.69 2.11 4.68
C TYR A 95 19.12 3.45 4.11
N VAL A 96 19.43 4.45 4.98
CA VAL A 96 19.91 5.77 4.55
C VAL A 96 21.22 5.65 3.78
N GLU A 97 22.15 4.80 4.24
CA GLU A 97 23.40 4.50 3.52
C GLU A 97 23.11 3.99 2.09
N ARG A 98 22.18 3.06 1.94
CA ARG A 98 21.79 2.55 0.63
C ARG A 98 21.21 3.64 -0.28
N LEU A 99 20.38 4.54 0.27
CA LEU A 99 19.79 5.65 -0.48
C LEU A 99 20.82 6.71 -0.90
N ASN A 100 21.94 6.82 -0.18
CA ASN A 100 22.99 7.79 -0.45
C ASN A 100 24.07 7.26 -1.41
N HIS A 101 24.11 5.94 -1.66
CA HIS A 101 25.07 5.30 -2.56
C HIS A 101 24.36 4.54 -3.70
N PRO A 102 23.54 5.24 -4.54
CA PRO A 102 22.87 4.61 -5.66
C PRO A 102 23.88 4.12 -6.71
N THR A 103 23.65 2.92 -7.24
CA THR A 103 24.43 2.34 -8.33
C THR A 103 24.29 3.17 -9.62
N PRO A 104 25.14 2.97 -10.63
CA PRO A 104 24.96 3.59 -11.95
C PRO A 104 23.61 3.23 -12.58
N TRP A 105 23.12 1.99 -12.42
CA TRP A 105 21.83 1.57 -12.95
C TRP A 105 20.67 2.23 -12.19
N THR A 106 20.76 2.28 -10.86
CA THR A 106 19.81 3.03 -10.03
C THR A 106 19.73 4.51 -10.45
N ARG A 107 20.86 5.19 -10.65
CA ARG A 107 20.88 6.60 -11.10
C ARG A 107 20.16 6.78 -12.44
N LYS A 108 20.46 5.90 -13.41
CA LYS A 108 19.82 5.90 -14.73
C LYS A 108 18.30 5.76 -14.62
N CYS A 109 17.82 4.77 -13.86
CA CYS A 109 16.38 4.50 -13.75
C CYS A 109 15.63 5.55 -12.94
N LEU A 110 16.21 6.08 -11.85
CA LEU A 110 15.57 7.12 -11.04
C LEU A 110 15.38 8.45 -11.82
N ALA A 111 16.26 8.74 -12.77
CA ALA A 111 16.12 9.91 -13.65
C ALA A 111 14.91 9.84 -14.59
N LEU A 112 14.35 8.64 -14.80
CA LEU A 112 13.16 8.40 -15.63
C LEU A 112 11.83 8.58 -14.85
N PHE A 113 11.89 8.73 -13.53
CA PHE A 113 10.67 8.84 -12.73
C PHE A 113 10.01 10.20 -12.86
N ARG A 114 8.67 10.19 -12.98
CA ARG A 114 7.81 11.37 -13.06
C ARG A 114 6.65 11.23 -12.10
N ASN A 115 6.04 12.32 -11.70
CA ASN A 115 4.84 12.37 -10.86
C ASN A 115 4.96 11.52 -9.60
N SER A 116 6.13 11.53 -8.95
CA SER A 116 6.40 10.65 -7.81
C SER A 116 5.72 11.14 -6.53
N ASN A 117 5.10 10.19 -5.82
CA ASN A 117 4.64 10.35 -4.45
C ASN A 117 5.31 9.26 -3.61
N ARG A 118 6.04 9.65 -2.57
CA ARG A 118 6.76 8.75 -1.69
C ARG A 118 6.39 9.01 -0.25
N THR A 119 5.73 8.06 0.36
CA THR A 119 5.19 8.21 1.71
C THR A 119 5.65 7.06 2.61
N ALA A 120 6.38 7.39 3.66
CA ALA A 120 6.70 6.46 4.75
C ALA A 120 5.54 6.46 5.76
N CYS A 121 4.97 5.29 6.03
CA CYS A 121 3.77 5.15 6.83
C CYS A 121 3.98 4.20 8.00
N ARG A 122 3.25 4.49 9.09
CA ARG A 122 2.94 3.50 10.12
C ARG A 122 1.66 2.76 9.73
N THR A 123 1.66 1.45 9.86
CA THR A 123 0.46 0.63 9.73
C THR A 123 -0.40 0.77 10.99
N THR A 124 -1.51 1.48 10.89
CA THR A 124 -2.50 1.64 11.98
C THR A 124 -3.39 0.41 12.08
N MET A 125 -3.81 -0.11 10.93
CA MET A 125 -4.61 -1.32 10.83
C MET A 125 -4.15 -2.19 9.67
N SER A 126 -4.15 -3.50 9.88
CA SER A 126 -3.92 -4.49 8.84
C SER A 126 -4.74 -5.74 9.17
N VAL A 127 -5.71 -6.08 8.34
CA VAL A 127 -6.63 -7.20 8.53
C VAL A 127 -6.77 -8.00 7.25
N GLY A 128 -7.11 -9.28 7.39
CA GLY A 128 -7.23 -10.22 6.28
C GLY A 128 -6.03 -11.16 6.19
N GLY A 129 -5.78 -11.74 5.02
CA GLY A 129 -4.69 -12.70 4.82
C GLY A 129 -4.31 -12.91 3.36
N GLY A 130 -3.01 -13.08 3.13
CA GLY A 130 -2.46 -13.30 1.80
C GLY A 130 -2.23 -12.01 1.01
N ILE A 131 -1.78 -12.17 -0.22
CA ILE A 131 -1.58 -11.11 -1.21
C ILE A 131 -2.68 -11.26 -2.26
N GLY A 132 -3.39 -10.17 -2.55
CA GLY A 132 -4.35 -10.13 -3.64
C GLY A 132 -3.70 -10.06 -5.02
N GLY A 133 -4.38 -10.56 -6.06
CA GLY A 133 -3.95 -10.37 -7.46
C GLY A 133 -4.07 -8.90 -7.92
N ALA A 134 -4.84 -8.10 -7.19
CA ALA A 134 -4.99 -6.66 -7.40
C ALA A 134 -5.20 -5.93 -6.07
N LEU A 135 -4.95 -4.62 -6.09
CA LEU A 135 -5.27 -3.74 -4.97
C LEU A 135 -5.82 -2.39 -5.43
N ALA A 136 -6.49 -1.72 -4.51
CA ALA A 136 -6.75 -0.29 -4.57
C ALA A 136 -5.85 0.44 -3.58
N THR A 137 -5.36 1.60 -3.97
CA THR A 137 -4.82 2.60 -3.04
C THR A 137 -5.75 3.80 -3.01
N ILE A 138 -6.07 4.31 -1.83
CA ILE A 138 -6.80 5.56 -1.65
C ILE A 138 -5.91 6.48 -0.84
N ARG A 139 -5.39 7.53 -1.49
CA ARG A 139 -4.63 8.60 -0.85
C ARG A 139 -5.63 9.65 -0.37
N LEU A 140 -5.66 9.93 0.93
CA LEU A 140 -6.62 10.85 1.53
C LEU A 140 -5.99 11.59 2.72
N GLY A 141 -6.67 12.61 3.21
CA GLY A 141 -6.36 13.30 4.46
C GLY A 141 -7.60 13.42 5.33
N PRO A 142 -7.49 13.33 6.66
CA PRO A 142 -8.58 13.70 7.54
C PRO A 142 -8.77 15.22 7.54
N ALA A 143 -10.01 15.69 7.58
CA ALA A 143 -10.33 17.08 7.85
C ALA A 143 -9.92 17.47 9.28
N VAL A 144 -9.58 18.72 9.48
CA VAL A 144 -9.11 19.23 10.79
C VAL A 144 -10.12 18.89 11.89
N GLY A 145 -9.67 18.21 12.93
CA GLY A 145 -10.46 17.76 14.06
C GLY A 145 -11.27 16.47 13.82
N HIS A 146 -11.21 15.88 12.64
CA HIS A 146 -11.91 14.65 12.30
C HIS A 146 -11.02 13.39 12.29
N GLU A 147 -9.73 13.51 12.60
CA GLU A 147 -8.74 12.43 12.52
C GLU A 147 -9.19 11.18 13.31
N ALA A 148 -9.64 11.38 14.54
CA ALA A 148 -10.05 10.27 15.41
C ALA A 148 -11.34 9.61 14.92
N ALA A 149 -12.30 10.39 14.41
CA ALA A 149 -13.57 9.88 13.90
C ALA A 149 -13.37 9.08 12.61
N LEU A 150 -12.64 9.63 11.64
CA LEU A 150 -12.34 8.98 10.38
C LEU A 150 -11.52 7.68 10.61
N ARG A 151 -10.52 7.72 11.49
CA ARG A 151 -9.73 6.53 11.83
C ARG A 151 -10.61 5.45 12.41
N ARG A 152 -11.44 5.77 13.38
CA ARG A 152 -12.36 4.82 14.02
C ARG A 152 -13.30 4.19 12.99
N TRP A 153 -13.97 5.00 12.18
CA TRP A 153 -14.86 4.50 11.14
C TRP A 153 -14.15 3.55 10.16
N LEU A 154 -12.97 3.95 9.65
CA LEU A 154 -12.17 3.09 8.76
C LEU A 154 -11.80 1.77 9.42
N THR A 155 -11.32 1.80 10.67
CA THR A 155 -10.75 0.62 11.33
C THR A 155 -11.80 -0.30 11.96
N GLU A 156 -12.93 0.23 12.44
CA GLU A 156 -13.94 -0.53 13.16
C GLU A 156 -15.14 -0.92 12.29
N GLU A 157 -15.39 -0.20 11.20
CA GLU A 157 -16.58 -0.39 10.38
C GLU A 157 -16.24 -0.65 8.90
N ALA A 158 -15.69 0.33 8.18
CA ALA A 158 -15.60 0.30 6.73
C ALA A 158 -14.70 -0.83 6.21
N LEU A 159 -13.46 -0.92 6.68
CA LEU A 159 -12.49 -1.90 6.20
C LEU A 159 -12.83 -3.34 6.64
N PRO A 160 -13.25 -3.62 7.89
CA PRO A 160 -13.75 -4.93 8.27
C PRO A 160 -14.95 -5.40 7.43
N LYS A 161 -15.95 -4.53 7.24
CA LYS A 161 -17.15 -4.84 6.44
C LYS A 161 -16.81 -5.07 4.97
N LEU A 162 -15.82 -4.36 4.44
CA LEU A 162 -15.38 -4.52 3.07
C LEU A 162 -14.79 -5.92 2.84
N LEU A 163 -14.09 -6.50 3.83
CA LEU A 163 -13.53 -7.85 3.75
C LEU A 163 -14.58 -8.98 3.77
N GLU A 164 -15.81 -8.69 4.14
CA GLU A 164 -16.91 -9.68 4.06
C GLU A 164 -17.37 -9.92 2.62
N ARG A 165 -16.99 -9.03 1.68
CA ARG A 165 -17.35 -9.14 0.28
C ARG A 165 -16.54 -10.24 -0.40
N LEU A 166 -17.20 -10.94 -1.33
CA LEU A 166 -16.58 -12.02 -2.10
C LEU A 166 -15.34 -11.53 -2.86
N GLY A 167 -14.24 -12.25 -2.72
CA GLY A 167 -12.99 -11.98 -3.43
C GLY A 167 -12.10 -10.93 -2.79
N MET A 168 -12.51 -10.30 -1.69
CA MET A 168 -11.62 -9.43 -0.91
C MET A 168 -10.71 -10.26 -0.02
N THR A 169 -9.44 -9.87 0.09
CA THR A 169 -8.41 -10.64 0.82
C THR A 169 -7.83 -9.91 2.00
N ALA A 170 -7.58 -8.61 1.88
CA ALA A 170 -6.97 -7.80 2.93
C ALA A 170 -7.36 -6.32 2.82
N ALA A 171 -7.27 -5.61 3.95
CA ALA A 171 -7.45 -4.17 4.01
C ALA A 171 -6.54 -3.54 5.07
N HIS A 172 -6.01 -2.36 4.78
CA HIS A 172 -5.02 -1.69 5.60
C HIS A 172 -5.29 -0.19 5.67
N LEU A 173 -5.02 0.40 6.84
CA LEU A 173 -4.88 1.83 7.03
C LEU A 173 -3.42 2.14 7.39
N CYS A 174 -2.79 3.00 6.61
CA CYS A 174 -1.43 3.48 6.79
C CYS A 174 -1.45 5.01 6.98
N GLU A 175 -0.82 5.48 8.05
CA GLU A 175 -0.72 6.91 8.35
C GLU A 175 0.71 7.38 8.14
N ALA A 176 0.89 8.46 7.39
CA ALA A 176 2.20 9.00 7.06
C ALA A 176 2.94 9.54 8.30
N ASP A 177 4.23 9.31 8.30
CA ASP A 177 5.16 9.99 9.19
C ASP A 177 5.99 11.00 8.39
N VAL A 178 5.75 12.28 8.64
CA VAL A 178 6.39 13.37 7.89
C VAL A 178 7.89 13.38 8.14
N GLY A 179 8.35 13.14 9.37
CA GLY A 179 9.77 13.15 9.73
C GLY A 179 10.55 12.11 8.94
N THR A 180 10.08 10.87 8.93
CA THR A 180 10.70 9.77 8.16
C THR A 180 10.59 9.99 6.65
N THR A 181 9.47 10.55 6.19
CA THR A 181 9.24 10.80 4.75
C THR A 181 10.18 11.86 4.19
N THR A 182 10.50 12.91 4.96
CA THR A 182 11.23 14.10 4.45
C THR A 182 12.75 14.00 4.55
N VAL A 183 13.32 12.90 5.02
CA VAL A 183 14.79 12.68 5.05
C VAL A 183 15.37 12.89 3.66
N LYS A 184 16.34 13.81 3.55
CA LYS A 184 17.07 14.10 2.31
C LYS A 184 18.03 12.96 1.99
N THR A 185 18.09 12.54 0.74
CA THR A 185 18.98 11.48 0.27
C THR A 185 19.37 11.70 -1.19
N ALA A 186 20.52 11.16 -1.60
CA ALA A 186 20.99 11.26 -2.99
C ALA A 186 19.98 10.72 -4.01
N GLU A 187 19.28 9.65 -3.71
CA GLU A 187 18.23 9.12 -4.62
C GLU A 187 17.08 10.09 -4.83
N LYS A 188 16.69 10.88 -3.80
CA LYS A 188 15.63 11.89 -3.96
C LYS A 188 16.06 13.06 -4.84
N GLU A 189 17.34 13.41 -4.81
CA GLU A 189 17.90 14.52 -5.61
C GLU A 189 18.01 14.19 -7.10
N ILE A 190 18.02 12.90 -7.46
CA ILE A 190 18.08 12.45 -8.87
C ILE A 190 16.73 12.65 -9.57
N ARG A 191 15.61 12.57 -8.85
CA ARG A 191 14.28 12.72 -9.42
C ARG A 191 14.01 14.16 -9.87
N ASP A 192 13.23 14.31 -10.94
CA ASP A 192 12.93 15.58 -11.61
C ASP A 192 12.32 16.63 -10.67
N LYS A 193 11.45 16.19 -9.75
CA LYS A 193 10.76 17.06 -8.79
C LYS A 193 10.75 16.42 -7.41
N PRO A 194 10.57 17.23 -6.34
CA PRO A 194 10.31 16.70 -5.01
C PRO A 194 9.10 15.74 -5.02
N ASP A 195 9.23 14.65 -4.26
CA ASP A 195 8.11 13.71 -4.10
C ASP A 195 6.93 14.38 -3.40
N GLU A 196 5.72 14.14 -3.91
CA GLU A 196 4.50 14.39 -3.14
C GLU A 196 4.42 13.40 -1.96
N VAL A 197 3.61 13.76 -0.97
CA VAL A 197 3.39 12.93 0.23
C VAL A 197 1.89 12.82 0.49
N ALA A 198 1.40 11.59 0.64
CA ALA A 198 0.04 11.35 1.11
C ALA A 198 -0.01 11.49 2.63
N ARG A 199 -1.12 11.99 3.19
CA ARG A 199 -1.31 12.02 4.65
C ARG A 199 -1.69 10.66 5.20
N TRP A 200 -2.68 10.02 4.60
CA TRP A 200 -3.11 8.65 4.89
C TRP A 200 -3.24 7.86 3.59
N VAL A 201 -3.04 6.56 3.70
CA VAL A 201 -3.20 5.61 2.60
C VAL A 201 -4.05 4.44 3.07
N VAL A 202 -5.22 4.27 2.47
CA VAL A 202 -5.98 3.03 2.57
C VAL A 202 -5.54 2.12 1.44
N ILE A 203 -5.23 0.86 1.75
CA ILE A 203 -4.89 -0.18 0.78
C ILE A 203 -5.90 -1.31 0.95
N VAL A 204 -6.53 -1.71 -0.14
CA VAL A 204 -7.55 -2.76 -0.16
C VAL A 204 -7.15 -3.79 -1.21
N GLU A 205 -7.00 -5.05 -0.80
CA GLU A 205 -6.53 -6.14 -1.67
C GLU A 205 -7.65 -7.12 -1.99
N GLY A 206 -7.62 -7.69 -3.18
CA GLY A 206 -8.60 -8.70 -3.63
C GLY A 206 -8.12 -9.53 -4.80
N SER A 207 -8.95 -10.48 -5.24
CA SER A 207 -8.62 -11.46 -6.27
C SER A 207 -8.27 -10.83 -7.61
N ASP A 208 -9.01 -9.80 -8.00
CA ASP A 208 -8.84 -9.09 -9.27
C ASP A 208 -9.25 -7.61 -9.18
N ALA A 209 -8.84 -6.83 -10.18
CA ALA A 209 -9.07 -5.40 -10.24
C ALA A 209 -10.55 -5.00 -10.33
N GLY A 210 -11.39 -5.84 -10.97
CA GLY A 210 -12.82 -5.58 -11.10
C GLY A 210 -13.55 -5.71 -9.75
N ILE A 211 -13.22 -6.74 -8.97
CA ILE A 211 -13.75 -6.95 -7.62
C ILE A 211 -13.34 -5.82 -6.71
N VAL A 212 -12.04 -5.50 -6.65
CA VAL A 212 -11.50 -4.42 -5.81
C VAL A 212 -12.10 -3.08 -6.20
N GLY A 213 -12.17 -2.77 -7.50
CA GLY A 213 -12.71 -1.51 -8.00
C GLY A 213 -14.20 -1.32 -7.65
N ARG A 214 -15.02 -2.38 -7.77
CA ARG A 214 -16.43 -2.32 -7.34
C ARG A 214 -16.56 -2.10 -5.84
N ALA A 215 -15.82 -2.88 -5.04
CA ALA A 215 -15.87 -2.78 -3.60
C ALA A 215 -15.52 -1.37 -3.11
N CYS A 216 -14.47 -0.76 -3.67
CA CYS A 216 -14.06 0.61 -3.32
C CYS A 216 -15.09 1.66 -3.75
N ARG A 217 -15.63 1.57 -4.97
CA ARG A 217 -16.67 2.51 -5.42
C ARG A 217 -17.94 2.48 -4.58
N GLU A 218 -18.31 1.32 -4.06
CA GLU A 218 -19.55 1.15 -3.28
C GLU A 218 -19.40 1.45 -1.78
N ALA A 219 -18.18 1.38 -1.24
CA ALA A 219 -17.95 1.51 0.21
C ALA A 219 -17.02 2.65 0.60
N LEU A 220 -16.18 3.13 -0.33
CA LEU A 220 -15.11 4.11 -0.07
C LEU A 220 -15.05 5.16 -1.18
N ASP A 221 -16.18 5.52 -1.79
CA ASP A 221 -16.23 6.63 -2.74
C ASP A 221 -15.96 7.98 -2.04
N ALA A 222 -15.68 9.01 -2.83
CA ALA A 222 -15.30 10.33 -2.30
C ALA A 222 -16.37 10.89 -1.35
N SER A 223 -17.65 10.80 -1.70
CA SER A 223 -18.74 11.35 -0.87
C SER A 223 -18.88 10.61 0.46
N THR A 224 -18.71 9.29 0.45
CA THR A 224 -18.70 8.46 1.67
C THR A 224 -17.51 8.83 2.56
N LEU A 225 -16.31 8.95 2.00
CA LEU A 225 -15.12 9.36 2.75
C LEU A 225 -15.28 10.75 3.38
N GLU A 226 -15.77 11.72 2.62
CA GLU A 226 -16.01 13.09 3.08
C GLU A 226 -17.07 13.14 4.18
N SER A 227 -18.17 12.39 4.07
CA SER A 227 -19.21 12.32 5.10
C SER A 227 -18.71 11.75 6.44
N HIS A 228 -17.61 10.98 6.42
CA HIS A 228 -16.96 10.44 7.61
C HIS A 228 -15.71 11.21 8.04
N GLY A 229 -15.48 12.40 7.47
CA GLY A 229 -14.46 13.33 7.92
C GLY A 229 -13.15 13.31 7.15
N ALA A 230 -13.12 12.77 5.93
CA ALA A 230 -12.00 13.01 5.02
C ALA A 230 -12.11 14.41 4.39
N GLU A 231 -10.98 15.02 4.08
CA GLU A 231 -10.93 16.20 3.21
C GLU A 231 -11.37 15.83 1.79
N PRO A 232 -11.97 16.76 1.02
CA PRO A 232 -12.19 16.57 -0.41
C PRO A 232 -10.90 16.29 -1.16
N GLY A 233 -11.00 15.50 -2.24
CA GLY A 233 -9.85 15.24 -3.11
C GLY A 233 -9.14 13.90 -2.83
N ALA A 234 -9.80 12.93 -2.21
CA ALA A 234 -9.27 11.56 -2.12
C ALA A 234 -8.96 10.99 -3.51
N ILE A 235 -7.77 10.40 -3.67
CA ILE A 235 -7.29 9.86 -4.95
C ILE A 235 -7.27 8.35 -4.89
N THR A 236 -8.16 7.71 -5.64
CA THR A 236 -8.27 6.24 -5.74
C THR A 236 -7.58 5.74 -7.00
N GLY A 237 -6.72 4.73 -6.86
CA GLY A 237 -6.10 4.02 -7.97
C GLY A 237 -6.26 2.51 -7.82
N ILE A 238 -6.54 1.82 -8.94
CA ILE A 238 -6.66 0.37 -9.01
C ILE A 238 -5.46 -0.19 -9.77
N TYR A 239 -4.80 -1.17 -9.18
CA TYR A 239 -3.55 -1.72 -9.67
C TYR A 239 -3.57 -3.25 -9.67
N ALA A 240 -2.95 -3.87 -10.67
CA ALA A 240 -2.70 -5.30 -10.73
C ALA A 240 -1.29 -5.64 -10.22
N LEU A 241 -1.16 -6.75 -9.51
CA LEU A 241 0.14 -7.24 -9.04
C LEU A 241 1.05 -7.57 -10.23
N HIS A 242 2.27 -7.06 -10.20
CA HIS A 242 3.25 -7.24 -11.27
C HIS A 242 4.49 -8.01 -10.83
N HIS A 243 4.97 -7.79 -9.61
CA HIS A 243 6.15 -8.47 -9.05
C HIS A 243 6.10 -8.44 -7.52
N VAL A 244 6.63 -9.49 -6.89
CA VAL A 244 6.75 -9.62 -5.44
C VAL A 244 8.06 -10.35 -5.09
N LEU A 245 8.72 -9.89 -4.03
CA LEU A 245 9.92 -10.49 -3.44
C LEU A 245 9.82 -10.51 -1.92
#